data_d485dfaf6a0f22a8df73672581646e7e
#
_entry.id   d485dfaf6a0f22a8df73672581646e7e
#
_cell.length_a   1.000
_cell.length_b   1.000
_cell.length_c   1.000
_cell.angle_alpha   90.00
_cell.angle_beta   90.00
_cell.angle_gamma   90.00
#
_symmetry.space_group_name_H-M   'P 1'
#
loop_
_entity.id
_entity.type
_entity.pdbx_description
1 polymer ?
#
loop_
_entity_poly.entity_id
_entity_poly.type
_entity_poly.pdbx_seq_one_letter_code
_entity_poly.pdbx_strand_id
1 'polypeptide(L)'
;MIIKPRIRGFICTTTHPVGCEANVKEQIAYTKAQGPIANAPKRVLVVGSSSGYGLSSRIAAAFGGGASTIGVFFEKAGTEKKPGTAGYYNSAAFDKLAKEEGLYSKSLNGDAFSNEAKQKTIDLIKEDLGQVDMVVYSLASPVRKMPETGEVIRSSLKPIGETYTSTAVDTNKDTIIEASVEPATEEEIKDTVTVMGGEDWELWINALSEAGVLADGCKTVAYSYIGTELTWPIYWDGALGKAKMDLDRAAAALNEKLGQTGGTANVAVLKSVVTQASSAIPVMPLYIAMVFKRMREEGIHEGCMEQIFRMFSQRLYKEDGSAAEVDEKNRLRLDDWELREDIQEHCRNLWPQITTENLKELTDYVEYKEEFLKLFGFGVEGVDYDADVNPAVEFDVADI
;
A
#
# COMPACT_ATOMS: atom_id res chain seq x y z
N MET A 1 13.79 -4.18 -25.94
CA MET A 1 12.48 -4.53 -26.57
C MET A 1 11.47 -3.40 -26.39
N ILE A 2 10.54 -3.22 -27.34
CA ILE A 2 9.40 -2.31 -27.15
C ILE A 2 8.38 -3.00 -26.22
N ILE A 3 8.01 -2.33 -25.12
CA ILE A 3 7.10 -2.89 -24.10
C ILE A 3 5.80 -2.10 -24.11
N LYS A 4 4.69 -2.76 -24.38
CA LYS A 4 3.34 -2.19 -24.36
C LYS A 4 2.51 -2.81 -23.24
N PRO A 5 1.49 -2.10 -22.69
CA PRO A 5 0.65 -2.64 -21.63
C PRO A 5 -0.18 -3.83 -22.13
N ARG A 6 -0.25 -4.87 -21.30
CA ARG A 6 -1.10 -6.06 -21.54
C ARG A 6 -2.00 -6.28 -20.33
N ILE A 7 -3.19 -5.70 -20.40
CA ILE A 7 -4.16 -5.74 -19.31
C ILE A 7 -5.00 -7.02 -19.40
N ARG A 8 -5.27 -7.62 -18.25
CA ARG A 8 -6.22 -8.73 -18.04
C ARG A 8 -7.00 -8.47 -16.74
N GLY A 9 -8.20 -7.92 -16.85
CA GLY A 9 -9.00 -7.51 -15.69
C GLY A 9 -8.26 -6.46 -14.84
N PHE A 10 -8.06 -6.79 -13.59
CA PHE A 10 -7.35 -5.96 -12.60
C PHE A 10 -5.83 -6.20 -12.56
N ILE A 11 -5.24 -6.85 -13.59
CA ILE A 11 -3.79 -7.07 -13.67
C ILE A 11 -3.27 -6.53 -15.00
N CYS A 12 -2.07 -5.94 -14.99
CA CYS A 12 -1.25 -5.73 -16.16
C CYS A 12 -0.08 -6.72 -16.13
N THR A 13 0.05 -7.55 -17.17
CA THR A 13 1.04 -8.63 -17.23
C THR A 13 2.39 -8.19 -17.77
N THR A 14 2.51 -6.93 -18.18
CA THR A 14 3.77 -6.29 -18.60
C THR A 14 4.00 -5.03 -17.76
N THR A 15 5.26 -4.67 -17.61
CA THR A 15 5.71 -3.50 -16.83
C THR A 15 6.79 -2.77 -17.63
N HIS A 16 6.86 -1.44 -17.51
CA HIS A 16 7.80 -0.63 -18.24
C HIS A 16 8.88 -0.09 -17.29
N PRO A 17 10.15 -0.54 -17.35
CA PRO A 17 11.18 -0.17 -16.38
C PRO A 17 11.43 1.33 -16.32
N VAL A 18 11.54 2.00 -17.48
CA VAL A 18 11.78 3.45 -17.56
C VAL A 18 10.56 4.23 -17.03
N GLY A 19 9.34 3.74 -17.29
CA GLY A 19 8.13 4.36 -16.77
C GLY A 19 7.99 4.18 -15.27
N CYS A 20 8.37 3.03 -14.72
CA CYS A 20 8.44 2.84 -13.25
C CYS A 20 9.44 3.80 -12.61
N GLU A 21 10.63 3.98 -13.20
CA GLU A 21 11.61 4.96 -12.71
C GLU A 21 11.06 6.38 -12.77
N ALA A 22 10.40 6.76 -13.87
CA ALA A 22 9.78 8.08 -14.01
C ALA A 22 8.69 8.31 -12.96
N ASN A 23 7.83 7.33 -12.71
CA ASN A 23 6.80 7.41 -11.67
C ASN A 23 7.38 7.54 -10.25
N VAL A 24 8.47 6.85 -9.94
CA VAL A 24 9.20 7.03 -8.66
C VAL A 24 9.78 8.44 -8.56
N LYS A 25 10.33 8.98 -9.65
CA LYS A 25 10.82 10.38 -9.70
C LYS A 25 9.70 11.39 -9.44
N GLU A 26 8.50 11.19 -10.02
CA GLU A 26 7.34 12.05 -9.75
C GLU A 26 6.98 12.07 -8.26
N GLN A 27 6.93 10.89 -7.61
CA GLN A 27 6.64 10.78 -6.18
C GLN A 27 7.71 11.43 -5.30
N ILE A 28 8.98 11.29 -5.65
CA ILE A 28 10.09 11.96 -4.95
C ILE A 28 10.01 13.48 -5.14
N ALA A 29 9.74 13.95 -6.35
CA ALA A 29 9.58 15.36 -6.64
C ALA A 29 8.42 15.98 -5.84
N TYR A 30 7.29 15.29 -5.78
CA TYR A 30 6.18 15.69 -4.93
C TYR A 30 6.61 15.82 -3.46
N THR A 31 7.25 14.78 -2.90
CA THR A 31 7.71 14.76 -1.51
C THR A 31 8.62 15.96 -1.19
N LYS A 32 9.57 16.24 -2.06
CA LYS A 32 10.49 17.38 -1.89
C LYS A 32 9.80 18.73 -2.00
N ALA A 33 8.81 18.86 -2.88
CA ALA A 33 8.03 20.08 -3.03
C ALA A 33 7.19 20.42 -1.79
N GLN A 34 6.81 19.41 -0.99
CA GLN A 34 6.11 19.64 0.28
C GLN A 34 7.04 20.17 1.40
N GLY A 35 8.35 20.09 1.22
CA GLY A 35 9.32 20.43 2.24
C GLY A 35 9.64 19.29 3.22
N PRO A 36 10.55 19.54 4.18
CA PRO A 36 11.00 18.51 5.11
C PRO A 36 9.92 18.15 6.13
N ILE A 37 9.85 16.86 6.46
CA ILE A 37 9.01 16.36 7.56
C ILE A 37 9.72 16.66 8.88
N ALA A 38 9.11 17.47 9.72
CA ALA A 38 9.63 17.80 11.05
C ALA A 38 9.67 16.53 11.93
N ASN A 39 10.65 16.44 12.82
CA ASN A 39 10.80 15.32 13.76
C ASN A 39 10.77 13.92 13.11
N ALA A 40 11.08 13.83 11.81
CA ALA A 40 11.03 12.59 11.03
C ALA A 40 11.90 11.48 11.64
N PRO A 41 11.51 10.20 11.44
CA PRO A 41 12.33 9.07 11.87
C PRO A 41 13.67 9.09 11.13
N LYS A 42 14.70 8.48 11.72
CA LYS A 42 16.06 8.47 11.17
C LYS A 42 16.43 7.14 10.53
N ARG A 43 15.85 6.04 11.00
CA ARG A 43 16.16 4.68 10.56
C ARG A 43 14.87 3.89 10.44
N VAL A 44 14.46 3.59 9.23
CA VAL A 44 13.13 3.07 8.93
C VAL A 44 13.20 1.72 8.24
N LEU A 45 12.47 0.76 8.80
CA LEU A 45 12.17 -0.51 8.13
C LEU A 45 10.79 -0.43 7.48
N VAL A 46 10.70 -0.77 6.20
CA VAL A 46 9.41 -0.89 5.49
C VAL A 46 9.24 -2.32 4.99
N VAL A 47 8.30 -3.04 5.57
CA VAL A 47 7.90 -4.39 5.15
C VAL A 47 6.76 -4.26 4.14
N GLY A 48 6.99 -4.73 2.91
CA GLY A 48 6.08 -4.49 1.77
C GLY A 48 6.39 -3.18 1.04
N SER A 49 7.65 -2.93 0.70
CA SER A 49 8.19 -1.62 0.30
C SER A 49 8.21 -1.33 -1.20
N SER A 50 7.69 -2.22 -2.06
CA SER A 50 7.93 -2.15 -3.51
C SER A 50 6.92 -1.31 -4.30
N SER A 51 5.73 -1.06 -3.75
CA SER A 51 4.65 -0.36 -4.45
C SER A 51 3.65 0.28 -3.48
N GLY A 52 2.72 1.08 -4.01
CA GLY A 52 1.62 1.66 -3.25
C GLY A 52 2.07 2.38 -1.98
N TYR A 53 1.36 2.16 -0.89
CA TYR A 53 1.63 2.81 0.39
C TYR A 53 2.99 2.48 0.99
N GLY A 54 3.50 1.26 0.79
CA GLY A 54 4.82 0.87 1.29
C GLY A 54 5.95 1.63 0.59
N LEU A 55 5.92 1.74 -0.73
CA LEU A 55 6.87 2.55 -1.50
C LEU A 55 6.78 4.02 -1.11
N SER A 56 5.55 4.56 -1.04
CA SER A 56 5.32 5.95 -0.63
C SER A 56 5.86 6.23 0.77
N SER A 57 5.73 5.28 1.71
CA SER A 57 6.30 5.38 3.06
C SER A 57 7.82 5.46 3.02
N ARG A 58 8.45 4.64 2.19
CA ARG A 58 9.89 4.63 2.03
C ARG A 58 10.39 5.95 1.41
N ILE A 59 9.66 6.46 0.40
CA ILE A 59 9.96 7.76 -0.23
C ILE A 59 9.79 8.90 0.78
N ALA A 60 8.68 8.96 1.51
CA ALA A 60 8.44 10.01 2.51
C ALA A 60 9.51 10.02 3.60
N ALA A 61 9.87 8.85 4.13
CA ALA A 61 10.91 8.72 5.14
C ALA A 61 12.29 9.17 4.63
N ALA A 62 12.71 8.70 3.44
CA ALA A 62 14.02 9.00 2.89
C ALA A 62 14.11 10.45 2.37
N PHE A 63 13.24 10.84 1.45
CA PHE A 63 13.34 12.13 0.76
C PHE A 63 12.63 13.28 1.48
N GLY A 64 11.64 12.98 2.33
CA GLY A 64 11.00 13.98 3.20
C GLY A 64 11.67 14.09 4.56
N GLY A 65 12.20 13.00 5.13
CA GLY A 65 12.78 12.94 6.47
C GLY A 65 14.29 12.80 6.53
N GLY A 66 14.97 12.48 5.42
CA GLY A 66 16.41 12.18 5.41
C GLY A 66 16.76 10.86 6.11
N ALA A 67 15.83 9.92 6.18
CA ALA A 67 16.01 8.66 6.89
C ALA A 67 16.86 7.66 6.11
N SER A 68 17.64 6.87 6.83
CA SER A 68 18.19 5.61 6.35
C SER A 68 17.07 4.57 6.26
N THR A 69 16.93 3.87 5.14
CA THR A 69 15.82 2.94 4.93
C THR A 69 16.26 1.53 4.56
N ILE A 70 15.62 0.54 5.16
CA ILE A 70 15.66 -0.86 4.72
C ILE A 70 14.25 -1.22 4.22
N GLY A 71 14.17 -1.78 3.02
CA GLY A 71 12.92 -2.25 2.43
C GLY A 71 12.92 -3.77 2.27
N VAL A 72 11.80 -4.41 2.60
CA VAL A 72 11.56 -5.84 2.34
C VAL A 72 10.43 -5.97 1.34
N PHE A 73 10.60 -6.77 0.31
CA PHE A 73 9.58 -7.02 -0.73
C PHE A 73 9.77 -8.40 -1.35
N PHE A 74 8.79 -8.82 -2.16
CA PHE A 74 8.86 -10.09 -2.90
C PHE A 74 8.49 -9.87 -4.37
N GLU A 75 9.50 -9.63 -5.20
CA GLU A 75 9.33 -9.21 -6.59
C GLU A 75 10.21 -10.03 -7.53
N LYS A 76 9.87 -10.04 -8.80
CA LYS A 76 10.61 -10.76 -9.84
C LYS A 76 11.43 -9.79 -10.69
N ALA A 77 12.73 -10.03 -10.78
CA ALA A 77 13.61 -9.33 -11.70
C ALA A 77 13.21 -9.56 -13.17
N GLY A 78 13.47 -8.55 -13.99
CA GLY A 78 13.38 -8.70 -15.44
C GLY A 78 14.56 -9.49 -16.00
N THR A 79 14.37 -10.01 -17.20
CA THR A 79 15.44 -10.61 -18.02
C THR A 79 15.50 -9.89 -19.35
N GLU A 80 16.54 -10.10 -20.15
CA GLU A 80 16.62 -9.50 -21.50
C GLU A 80 15.41 -9.83 -22.39
N LYS A 81 14.68 -10.90 -22.08
CA LYS A 81 13.55 -11.39 -22.89
C LYS A 81 12.18 -11.11 -22.29
N LYS A 82 12.11 -10.70 -21.02
CA LYS A 82 10.85 -10.55 -20.32
C LYS A 82 10.95 -9.48 -19.23
N PRO A 83 10.00 -8.53 -19.16
CA PRO A 83 9.92 -7.58 -18.07
C PRO A 83 9.74 -8.28 -16.70
N GLY A 84 10.33 -7.69 -15.67
CA GLY A 84 10.10 -8.01 -14.27
C GLY A 84 8.76 -7.49 -13.77
N THR A 85 8.55 -7.51 -12.47
CA THR A 85 7.38 -6.89 -11.83
C THR A 85 7.61 -5.38 -11.61
N ALA A 86 6.53 -4.61 -11.53
CA ALA A 86 6.61 -3.17 -11.32
C ALA A 86 7.35 -2.83 -10.01
N GLY A 87 7.05 -3.57 -8.93
CA GLY A 87 7.70 -3.35 -7.64
C GLY A 87 9.21 -3.58 -7.67
N TYR A 88 9.71 -4.48 -8.50
CA TYR A 88 11.14 -4.65 -8.69
C TYR A 88 11.79 -3.39 -9.30
N TYR A 89 11.18 -2.85 -10.36
CA TYR A 89 11.69 -1.65 -11.02
C TYR A 89 11.55 -0.40 -10.15
N ASN A 90 10.45 -0.28 -9.41
CA ASN A 90 10.27 0.79 -8.43
C ASN A 90 11.35 0.78 -7.36
N SER A 91 11.68 -0.42 -6.84
CA SER A 91 12.71 -0.60 -5.80
C SER A 91 14.10 -0.29 -6.34
N ALA A 92 14.40 -0.70 -7.58
CA ALA A 92 15.65 -0.35 -8.25
C ALA A 92 15.78 1.16 -8.47
N ALA A 93 14.71 1.81 -8.93
CA ALA A 93 14.66 3.26 -9.11
C ALA A 93 14.84 4.01 -7.79
N PHE A 94 14.13 3.58 -6.74
CA PHE A 94 14.27 4.16 -5.40
C PHE A 94 15.72 4.07 -4.90
N ASP A 95 16.33 2.88 -4.98
CA ASP A 95 17.71 2.65 -4.52
C ASP A 95 18.71 3.54 -5.27
N LYS A 96 18.59 3.61 -6.61
CA LYS A 96 19.41 4.48 -7.45
C LYS A 96 19.30 5.94 -7.03
N LEU A 97 18.08 6.47 -6.92
CA LEU A 97 17.82 7.88 -6.61
C LEU A 97 18.21 8.23 -5.17
N ALA A 98 18.03 7.32 -4.21
CA ALA A 98 18.49 7.49 -2.85
C ALA A 98 20.03 7.58 -2.77
N LYS A 99 20.75 6.72 -3.49
CA LYS A 99 22.20 6.75 -3.57
C LYS A 99 22.73 8.01 -4.25
N GLU A 100 22.08 8.49 -5.30
CA GLU A 100 22.43 9.75 -5.97
C GLU A 100 22.37 10.95 -5.02
N GLU A 101 21.50 10.91 -4.00
CA GLU A 101 21.37 11.95 -2.97
C GLU A 101 22.15 11.64 -1.66
N GLY A 102 22.96 10.58 -1.66
CA GLY A 102 23.75 10.20 -0.49
C GLY A 102 22.93 9.62 0.66
N LEU A 103 21.70 9.18 0.40
CA LEU A 103 20.83 8.52 1.38
C LEU A 103 21.16 7.02 1.45
N TYR A 104 21.20 6.48 2.67
CA TYR A 104 21.34 5.05 2.87
C TYR A 104 20.07 4.31 2.42
N SER A 105 20.23 3.30 1.57
CA SER A 105 19.17 2.45 1.06
C SER A 105 19.68 1.02 0.90
N LYS A 106 18.99 0.07 1.51
CA LYS A 106 19.18 -1.37 1.32
C LYS A 106 17.85 -2.06 1.12
N SER A 107 17.88 -3.15 0.37
CA SER A 107 16.66 -3.92 0.06
C SER A 107 16.89 -5.40 0.19
N LEU A 108 15.87 -6.12 0.69
CA LEU A 108 15.81 -7.56 0.81
C LEU A 108 14.62 -8.06 -0.05
N ASN A 109 14.89 -9.02 -0.94
CA ASN A 109 13.89 -9.59 -1.84
C ASN A 109 13.56 -11.03 -1.46
N GLY A 110 12.38 -11.26 -0.93
CA GLY A 110 11.89 -12.58 -0.58
C GLY A 110 10.57 -12.54 0.20
N ASP A 111 10.11 -13.71 0.60
CA ASP A 111 8.85 -13.85 1.32
C ASP A 111 8.92 -13.24 2.72
N ALA A 112 8.31 -12.06 2.90
CA ALA A 112 8.28 -11.33 4.17
C ALA A 112 7.59 -12.10 5.31
N PHE A 113 6.76 -13.09 5.02
CA PHE A 113 6.16 -13.93 6.05
C PHE A 113 7.15 -14.95 6.64
N SER A 114 8.26 -15.23 5.95
CA SER A 114 9.22 -16.24 6.38
C SER A 114 10.02 -15.78 7.60
N ASN A 115 10.46 -16.75 8.41
CA ASN A 115 11.38 -16.50 9.53
C ASN A 115 12.77 -16.10 9.00
N GLU A 116 13.17 -16.58 7.82
CA GLU A 116 14.42 -16.20 7.17
C GLU A 116 14.45 -14.71 6.82
N ALA A 117 13.34 -14.17 6.27
CA ALA A 117 13.22 -12.74 5.97
C ALA A 117 13.39 -11.89 7.24
N LYS A 118 12.73 -12.27 8.34
CA LYS A 118 12.84 -11.58 9.61
C LYS A 118 14.28 -11.61 10.12
N GLN A 119 14.94 -12.78 10.10
CA GLN A 119 16.31 -12.94 10.58
C GLN A 119 17.32 -12.14 9.75
N LYS A 120 17.28 -12.26 8.41
CA LYS A 120 18.18 -11.48 7.53
C LYS A 120 17.99 -9.96 7.68
N THR A 121 16.75 -9.52 7.90
CA THR A 121 16.46 -8.10 8.17
C THR A 121 17.06 -7.65 9.49
N ILE A 122 16.94 -8.48 10.55
CA ILE A 122 17.54 -8.20 11.87
C ILE A 122 19.06 -8.10 11.76
N ASP A 123 19.68 -9.03 11.04
CA ASP A 123 21.15 -9.05 10.87
C ASP A 123 21.62 -7.80 10.13
N LEU A 124 20.92 -7.41 9.05
CA LEU A 124 21.21 -6.18 8.31
C LEU A 124 21.02 -4.91 9.16
N ILE A 125 19.96 -4.84 9.98
CA ILE A 125 19.78 -3.71 10.90
C ILE A 125 20.93 -3.62 11.89
N LYS A 126 21.37 -4.75 12.48
CA LYS A 126 22.49 -4.78 13.43
C LYS A 126 23.80 -4.34 12.79
N GLU A 127 24.05 -4.78 11.56
CA GLU A 127 25.27 -4.46 10.83
C GLU A 127 25.35 -2.99 10.46
N ASP A 128 24.28 -2.44 9.86
CA ASP A 128 24.34 -1.14 9.20
C ASP A 128 23.75 0.00 10.03
N LEU A 129 22.68 -0.24 10.82
CA LEU A 129 21.90 0.81 11.48
C LEU A 129 21.92 0.72 13.01
N GLY A 130 22.30 -0.43 13.57
CA GLY A 130 22.18 -0.73 14.98
C GLY A 130 20.73 -0.97 15.42
N GLN A 131 19.86 0.00 15.22
CA GLN A 131 18.44 -0.03 15.57
C GLN A 131 17.61 0.75 14.53
N VAL A 132 16.30 0.48 14.50
CA VAL A 132 15.32 1.28 13.75
C VAL A 132 14.38 2.01 14.72
N ASP A 133 13.95 3.21 14.35
CA ASP A 133 13.03 4.05 15.13
C ASP A 133 11.64 4.14 14.50
N MET A 134 11.43 3.52 13.34
CA MET A 134 10.12 3.31 12.73
C MET A 134 10.07 1.99 11.96
N VAL A 135 8.94 1.29 12.09
CA VAL A 135 8.62 0.10 11.31
C VAL A 135 7.26 0.31 10.62
N VAL A 136 7.25 0.25 9.29
CA VAL A 136 6.02 0.26 8.49
C VAL A 136 5.71 -1.16 8.05
N TYR A 137 4.49 -1.62 8.36
CA TYR A 137 3.97 -2.91 7.91
C TYR A 137 2.91 -2.70 6.82
N SER A 138 3.27 -2.98 5.57
CA SER A 138 2.47 -2.71 4.38
C SER A 138 2.34 -3.94 3.48
N LEU A 139 2.02 -5.10 4.06
CA LEU A 139 1.78 -6.31 3.29
C LEU A 139 0.31 -6.41 2.85
N ALA A 140 0.09 -6.64 1.57
CA ALA A 140 -1.22 -6.86 0.96
C ALA A 140 -1.16 -8.08 0.01
N SER A 141 -0.71 -9.21 0.53
CA SER A 141 -0.64 -10.47 -0.23
C SER A 141 -1.98 -11.21 -0.16
N PRO A 142 -2.46 -11.80 -1.26
CA PRO A 142 -3.62 -12.71 -1.22
C PRO A 142 -3.29 -14.10 -0.67
N VAL A 143 -2.01 -14.37 -0.40
CA VAL A 143 -1.50 -15.70 -0.02
C VAL A 143 -0.42 -15.55 1.03
N ARG A 144 -0.44 -16.41 2.04
CA ARG A 144 0.62 -16.55 3.05
C ARG A 144 1.07 -18.01 3.11
N LYS A 145 2.37 -18.24 3.00
CA LYS A 145 2.97 -19.53 3.33
C LYS A 145 3.34 -19.51 4.82
N MET A 146 2.76 -20.42 5.58
CA MET A 146 2.99 -20.52 7.02
C MET A 146 4.44 -20.95 7.30
N PRO A 147 5.23 -20.19 8.06
CA PRO A 147 6.65 -20.50 8.29
C PRO A 147 6.87 -21.86 8.97
N GLU A 148 5.96 -22.22 9.88
CA GLU A 148 6.12 -23.42 10.72
C GLU A 148 5.72 -24.71 9.98
N THR A 149 4.70 -24.65 9.14
CA THR A 149 4.12 -25.85 8.50
C THR A 149 4.39 -25.95 7.00
N GLY A 150 4.73 -24.81 6.36
CA GLY A 150 4.82 -24.72 4.89
C GLY A 150 3.47 -24.69 4.19
N GLU A 151 2.37 -24.73 4.92
CA GLU A 151 1.00 -24.66 4.37
C GLU A 151 0.77 -23.30 3.68
N VAL A 152 0.06 -23.32 2.56
CA VAL A 152 -0.28 -22.12 1.79
C VAL A 152 -1.74 -21.76 2.03
N ILE A 153 -1.96 -20.69 2.78
CA ILE A 153 -3.29 -20.16 3.10
C ILE A 153 -3.63 -19.01 2.15
N ARG A 154 -4.91 -18.92 1.76
CA ARG A 154 -5.40 -17.92 0.82
C ARG A 154 -6.50 -17.07 1.44
N SER A 155 -6.41 -15.75 1.28
CA SER A 155 -7.48 -14.83 1.64
C SER A 155 -8.61 -14.81 0.61
N SER A 156 -9.79 -14.40 1.04
CA SER A 156 -10.99 -14.27 0.22
C SER A 156 -11.53 -12.85 0.27
N LEU A 157 -11.97 -12.33 -0.89
CA LEU A 157 -12.66 -11.05 -1.01
C LEU A 157 -14.16 -11.32 -1.14
N LYS A 158 -14.80 -11.68 -0.04
CA LYS A 158 -16.19 -12.11 0.01
C LYS A 158 -16.97 -11.43 1.14
N PRO A 159 -18.29 -11.17 0.94
CA PRO A 159 -19.17 -10.73 2.01
C PRO A 159 -19.34 -11.81 3.08
N ILE A 160 -19.94 -11.48 4.21
CA ILE A 160 -20.33 -12.44 5.26
C ILE A 160 -21.86 -12.46 5.36
N GLY A 161 -22.41 -13.66 5.47
CA GLY A 161 -23.84 -13.91 5.69
C GLY A 161 -24.62 -14.08 4.42
N GLU A 162 -24.72 -13.08 3.56
CA GLU A 162 -25.57 -13.11 2.36
C GLU A 162 -24.76 -12.79 1.10
N THR A 163 -25.29 -13.24 -0.06
CA THR A 163 -24.74 -12.87 -1.36
C THR A 163 -24.82 -11.36 -1.56
N TYR A 164 -23.70 -10.74 -1.88
CA TYR A 164 -23.62 -9.32 -2.20
C TYR A 164 -23.75 -9.12 -3.70
N THR A 165 -24.76 -8.34 -4.12
CA THR A 165 -24.97 -7.97 -5.52
C THR A 165 -24.99 -6.45 -5.64
N SER A 166 -24.20 -5.90 -6.56
CA SER A 166 -24.11 -4.46 -6.77
C SER A 166 -23.65 -4.10 -8.18
N THR A 167 -23.91 -2.86 -8.57
CA THR A 167 -23.35 -2.26 -9.78
C THR A 167 -21.84 -2.15 -9.68
N ALA A 168 -21.15 -2.60 -10.72
CA ALA A 168 -19.69 -2.56 -10.84
C ALA A 168 -19.30 -2.23 -12.28
N VAL A 169 -18.01 -2.06 -12.54
CA VAL A 169 -17.48 -1.83 -13.88
C VAL A 169 -16.60 -3.01 -14.33
N ASP A 170 -16.88 -3.55 -15.52
CA ASP A 170 -15.94 -4.43 -16.23
C ASP A 170 -14.85 -3.55 -16.87
N THR A 171 -13.68 -3.50 -16.23
CA THR A 171 -12.57 -2.66 -16.67
C THR A 171 -11.90 -3.11 -17.96
N ASN A 172 -12.21 -4.32 -18.47
CA ASN A 172 -11.73 -4.77 -19.78
C ASN A 172 -12.61 -4.23 -20.93
N LYS A 173 -13.91 -4.10 -20.67
CA LYS A 173 -14.88 -3.69 -21.68
C LYS A 173 -15.34 -2.24 -21.52
N ASP A 174 -14.97 -1.59 -20.42
CA ASP A 174 -15.46 -0.27 -20.02
C ASP A 174 -17.00 -0.23 -19.94
N THR A 175 -17.60 -1.26 -19.40
CA THR A 175 -19.07 -1.40 -19.30
C THR A 175 -19.51 -1.59 -17.87
N ILE A 176 -20.67 -1.02 -17.55
CA ILE A 176 -21.33 -1.27 -16.27
C ILE A 176 -21.94 -2.68 -16.30
N ILE A 177 -21.73 -3.39 -15.21
CA ILE A 177 -22.23 -4.74 -14.98
C ILE A 177 -22.89 -4.84 -13.61
N GLU A 178 -23.72 -5.86 -13.40
CA GLU A 178 -24.09 -6.33 -12.09
C GLU A 178 -23.09 -7.39 -11.64
N ALA A 179 -22.38 -7.12 -10.53
CA ALA A 179 -21.46 -8.07 -9.92
C ALA A 179 -22.13 -8.74 -8.72
N SER A 180 -22.03 -10.07 -8.65
CA SER A 180 -22.57 -10.86 -7.55
C SER A 180 -21.46 -11.71 -6.95
N VAL A 181 -21.33 -11.66 -5.61
CA VAL A 181 -20.30 -12.40 -4.85
C VAL A 181 -20.97 -13.19 -3.73
N GLU A 182 -20.77 -14.49 -3.75
CA GLU A 182 -21.28 -15.41 -2.72
C GLU A 182 -20.59 -15.17 -1.37
N PRO A 183 -21.27 -15.43 -0.25
CA PRO A 183 -20.72 -15.21 1.08
C PRO A 183 -19.52 -16.14 1.35
N ALA A 184 -18.62 -15.65 2.21
CA ALA A 184 -17.49 -16.42 2.70
C ALA A 184 -17.96 -17.53 3.65
N THR A 185 -17.31 -18.70 3.58
CA THR A 185 -17.40 -19.73 4.62
C THR A 185 -16.65 -19.29 5.88
N GLU A 186 -16.90 -19.96 7.01
CA GLU A 186 -16.16 -19.73 8.25
C GLU A 186 -14.65 -19.96 8.08
N GLU A 187 -14.26 -20.97 7.28
CA GLU A 187 -12.88 -21.27 6.96
C GLU A 187 -12.24 -20.15 6.12
N GLU A 188 -12.91 -19.65 5.08
CA GLU A 188 -12.44 -18.53 4.27
C GLU A 188 -12.28 -17.24 5.09
N ILE A 189 -13.15 -17.01 6.07
CA ILE A 189 -13.02 -15.87 6.98
C ILE A 189 -11.77 -16.03 7.85
N LYS A 190 -11.58 -17.21 8.47
CA LYS A 190 -10.40 -17.51 9.28
C LYS A 190 -9.11 -17.40 8.48
N ASP A 191 -9.09 -17.97 7.28
CA ASP A 191 -7.95 -17.92 6.38
C ASP A 191 -7.60 -16.47 6.00
N THR A 192 -8.63 -15.64 5.73
CA THR A 192 -8.43 -14.23 5.42
C THR A 192 -7.82 -13.48 6.60
N VAL A 193 -8.25 -13.75 7.82
CA VAL A 193 -7.63 -13.18 9.04
C VAL A 193 -6.18 -13.66 9.18
N THR A 194 -5.90 -14.94 8.94
CA THR A 194 -4.54 -15.49 9.00
C THR A 194 -3.60 -14.82 7.99
N VAL A 195 -4.08 -14.54 6.77
CA VAL A 195 -3.25 -13.94 5.70
C VAL A 195 -3.08 -12.43 5.87
N MET A 196 -4.17 -11.72 6.20
CA MET A 196 -4.23 -10.26 6.15
C MET A 196 -4.47 -9.58 7.49
N GLY A 197 -4.56 -10.33 8.58
CA GLY A 197 -4.71 -9.81 9.94
C GLY A 197 -3.39 -9.36 10.56
N GLY A 198 -3.41 -9.14 11.86
CA GLY A 198 -2.32 -8.54 12.61
C GLY A 198 -1.24 -9.49 13.09
N GLU A 199 -1.43 -10.82 12.99
CA GLU A 199 -0.50 -11.79 13.55
C GLU A 199 0.93 -11.65 13.01
N ASP A 200 1.12 -11.52 11.70
CA ASP A 200 2.46 -11.38 11.14
C ASP A 200 3.11 -10.03 11.49
N TRP A 201 2.32 -8.96 11.63
CA TRP A 201 2.83 -7.70 12.16
C TRP A 201 3.36 -7.86 13.60
N GLU A 202 2.63 -8.59 14.44
CA GLU A 202 3.10 -8.93 15.79
C GLU A 202 4.38 -9.77 15.74
N LEU A 203 4.47 -10.76 14.84
CA LEU A 203 5.68 -11.59 14.67
C LEU A 203 6.90 -10.74 14.25
N TRP A 204 6.73 -9.78 13.34
CA TRP A 204 7.79 -8.86 12.96
C TRP A 204 8.26 -8.01 14.15
N ILE A 205 7.36 -7.34 14.85
CA ILE A 205 7.71 -6.47 15.96
C ILE A 205 8.30 -7.27 17.12
N ASN A 206 7.78 -8.46 17.39
CA ASN A 206 8.32 -9.35 18.41
C ASN A 206 9.76 -9.76 18.08
N ALA A 207 10.03 -10.23 16.87
CA ALA A 207 11.38 -10.62 16.45
C ALA A 207 12.37 -9.45 16.53
N LEU A 208 11.99 -8.27 16.06
CA LEU A 208 12.83 -7.07 16.13
C LEU A 208 13.11 -6.64 17.58
N SER A 209 12.08 -6.69 18.44
CA SER A 209 12.21 -6.35 19.86
C SER A 209 13.12 -7.32 20.62
N GLU A 210 12.93 -8.62 20.43
CA GLU A 210 13.74 -9.68 21.03
C GLU A 210 15.21 -9.61 20.62
N ALA A 211 15.45 -9.20 19.35
CA ALA A 211 16.80 -8.98 18.83
C ALA A 211 17.47 -7.68 19.32
N GLY A 212 16.73 -6.80 20.04
CA GLY A 212 17.22 -5.52 20.56
C GLY A 212 17.46 -4.46 19.47
N VAL A 213 16.78 -4.58 18.31
CA VAL A 213 16.97 -3.66 17.16
C VAL A 213 15.87 -2.60 17.02
N LEU A 214 14.97 -2.48 17.98
CA LEU A 214 14.03 -1.35 18.08
C LEU A 214 14.61 -0.29 19.02
N ALA A 215 14.64 0.96 18.57
CA ALA A 215 15.05 2.09 19.40
C ALA A 215 13.95 2.43 20.43
N ASP A 216 14.35 3.08 21.52
CA ASP A 216 13.39 3.67 22.44
C ASP A 216 12.53 4.70 21.70
N GLY A 217 11.22 4.70 21.97
CA GLY A 217 10.25 5.55 21.26
C GLY A 217 9.92 5.09 19.83
N CYS A 218 10.33 3.87 19.42
CA CYS A 218 10.05 3.35 18.09
C CYS A 218 8.54 3.35 17.80
N LYS A 219 8.16 3.88 16.63
CA LYS A 219 6.77 3.85 16.15
C LYS A 219 6.60 2.75 15.12
N THR A 220 5.46 2.07 15.16
CA THR A 220 5.08 1.15 14.09
C THR A 220 3.67 1.43 13.59
N VAL A 221 3.46 1.27 12.28
CA VAL A 221 2.15 1.45 11.65
C VAL A 221 1.84 0.29 10.72
N ALA A 222 0.56 -0.12 10.71
CA ALA A 222 0.01 -1.00 9.70
C ALA A 222 -1.15 -0.32 8.98
N TYR A 223 -1.33 -0.60 7.69
CA TYR A 223 -2.31 0.08 6.86
C TYR A 223 -3.63 -0.66 6.77
N SER A 224 -4.70 0.13 6.86
CA SER A 224 -6.08 -0.34 6.82
C SER A 224 -6.93 0.56 5.94
N TYR A 225 -8.10 0.06 5.59
CA TYR A 225 -9.19 0.79 4.98
C TYR A 225 -10.50 0.35 5.63
N ILE A 226 -11.42 1.27 5.87
CA ILE A 226 -12.76 0.99 6.42
C ILE A 226 -13.81 1.19 5.33
N GLY A 227 -13.72 2.29 4.58
CA GLY A 227 -14.70 2.66 3.57
C GLY A 227 -16.00 3.21 4.14
N THR A 228 -17.05 3.12 3.35
CA THR A 228 -18.37 3.69 3.62
C THR A 228 -19.47 2.65 3.44
N GLU A 229 -20.70 2.99 3.76
CA GLU A 229 -21.85 2.11 3.56
C GLU A 229 -21.99 1.56 2.12
N LEU A 230 -21.48 2.28 1.12
CA LEU A 230 -21.47 1.82 -0.27
C LEU A 230 -20.52 0.63 -0.49
N THR A 231 -19.48 0.52 0.31
CA THR A 231 -18.44 -0.52 0.17
C THR A 231 -18.44 -1.52 1.34
N TRP A 232 -19.07 -1.20 2.48
CA TRP A 232 -19.05 -2.07 3.66
C TRP A 232 -19.46 -3.51 3.40
N PRO A 233 -20.51 -3.83 2.65
CA PRO A 233 -20.94 -5.21 2.48
C PRO A 233 -19.86 -6.13 1.91
N ILE A 234 -19.02 -5.62 1.00
CA ILE A 234 -17.93 -6.40 0.41
C ILE A 234 -16.58 -6.20 1.11
N TYR A 235 -16.41 -5.14 1.89
CA TYR A 235 -15.15 -4.79 2.52
C TYR A 235 -15.20 -4.92 4.05
N TRP A 236 -15.75 -3.91 4.76
CA TRP A 236 -15.68 -3.84 6.22
C TRP A 236 -16.54 -4.90 6.92
N ASP A 237 -17.73 -5.17 6.41
CA ASP A 237 -18.62 -6.22 6.89
C ASP A 237 -18.30 -7.60 6.29
N GLY A 238 -17.33 -7.67 5.40
CA GLY A 238 -16.86 -8.89 4.76
C GLY A 238 -15.68 -9.56 5.50
N ALA A 239 -15.17 -10.65 4.89
CA ALA A 239 -14.01 -11.39 5.40
C ALA A 239 -12.78 -10.49 5.58
N LEU A 240 -12.55 -9.56 4.65
CA LEU A 240 -11.44 -8.62 4.72
C LEU A 240 -11.54 -7.68 5.93
N GLY A 241 -12.74 -7.19 6.26
CA GLY A 241 -12.96 -6.37 7.45
C GLY A 241 -12.64 -7.10 8.75
N LYS A 242 -12.87 -8.42 8.83
CA LYS A 242 -12.45 -9.23 9.99
C LYS A 242 -10.92 -9.22 10.15
N ALA A 243 -10.18 -9.34 9.05
CA ALA A 243 -8.73 -9.20 9.07
C ALA A 243 -8.28 -7.79 9.50
N LYS A 244 -8.99 -6.74 9.06
CA LYS A 244 -8.70 -5.36 9.47
C LYS A 244 -9.02 -5.09 10.95
N MET A 245 -10.05 -5.72 11.50
CA MET A 245 -10.34 -5.70 12.94
C MET A 245 -9.26 -6.43 13.75
N ASP A 246 -8.63 -7.47 13.20
CA ASP A 246 -7.50 -8.14 13.84
C ASP A 246 -6.22 -7.30 13.84
N LEU A 247 -6.03 -6.38 12.88
CA LEU A 247 -4.99 -5.36 12.98
C LEU A 247 -5.20 -4.43 14.18
N ASP A 248 -6.44 -4.04 14.49
CA ASP A 248 -6.75 -3.23 15.69
C ASP A 248 -6.38 -3.97 16.97
N ARG A 249 -6.68 -5.28 17.05
CA ARG A 249 -6.27 -6.17 18.14
C ARG A 249 -4.76 -6.21 18.30
N ALA A 250 -4.05 -6.43 17.19
CA ALA A 250 -2.58 -6.48 17.16
C ALA A 250 -1.96 -5.15 17.60
N ALA A 251 -2.49 -4.02 17.12
CA ALA A 251 -2.04 -2.70 17.54
C ALA A 251 -2.16 -2.50 19.06
N ALA A 252 -3.25 -2.95 19.68
CA ALA A 252 -3.42 -2.87 21.11
C ALA A 252 -2.35 -3.69 21.87
N ALA A 253 -2.12 -4.94 21.46
CA ALA A 253 -1.09 -5.80 22.05
C ALA A 253 0.33 -5.23 21.87
N LEU A 254 0.62 -4.68 20.70
CA LEU A 254 1.92 -4.04 20.41
C LEU A 254 2.13 -2.75 21.21
N ASN A 255 1.07 -1.96 21.47
CA ASN A 255 1.16 -0.78 22.32
C ASN A 255 1.50 -1.11 23.78
N GLU A 256 0.97 -2.21 24.33
CA GLU A 256 1.36 -2.68 25.65
C GLU A 256 2.85 -3.00 25.74
N LYS A 257 3.40 -3.61 24.68
CA LYS A 257 4.82 -3.97 24.60
C LYS A 257 5.71 -2.75 24.36
N LEU A 258 5.44 -1.98 23.32
CA LEU A 258 6.28 -0.84 22.91
C LEU A 258 6.17 0.34 23.87
N GLY A 259 5.04 0.51 24.54
CA GLY A 259 4.82 1.56 25.53
C GLY A 259 5.80 1.52 26.70
N GLN A 260 6.40 0.35 27.00
CA GLN A 260 7.43 0.20 28.02
C GLN A 260 8.71 0.99 27.72
N THR A 261 8.99 1.24 26.44
CA THR A 261 10.11 2.04 25.95
C THR A 261 9.67 3.35 25.27
N GLY A 262 8.42 3.77 25.51
CA GLY A 262 7.86 5.01 24.93
C GLY A 262 7.47 4.91 23.46
N GLY A 263 7.48 3.70 22.88
CA GLY A 263 7.05 3.45 21.50
C GLY A 263 5.54 3.35 21.33
N THR A 264 5.07 3.33 20.09
CA THR A 264 3.64 3.24 19.75
C THR A 264 3.39 2.33 18.55
N ALA A 265 2.21 1.72 18.52
CA ALA A 265 1.70 0.96 17.40
C ALA A 265 0.32 1.51 17.01
N ASN A 266 0.15 1.88 15.74
CA ASN A 266 -1.11 2.42 15.25
C ASN A 266 -1.54 1.73 13.96
N VAL A 267 -2.83 1.48 13.82
CA VAL A 267 -3.44 1.22 12.52
C VAL A 267 -3.70 2.57 11.85
N ALA A 268 -3.21 2.77 10.64
CA ALA A 268 -3.53 3.94 9.85
C ALA A 268 -4.64 3.60 8.85
N VAL A 269 -5.81 4.18 9.06
CA VAL A 269 -6.94 4.05 8.14
C VAL A 269 -6.77 5.07 7.03
N LEU A 270 -6.50 4.56 5.84
CA LEU A 270 -6.24 5.36 4.65
C LEU A 270 -7.50 5.44 3.78
N LYS A 271 -7.55 6.36 2.83
CA LYS A 271 -8.66 6.48 1.88
C LYS A 271 -8.58 5.44 0.76
N SER A 272 -9.64 5.30 0.00
CA SER A 272 -9.65 4.54 -1.25
C SER A 272 -8.70 5.17 -2.27
N VAL A 273 -7.81 4.38 -2.84
CA VAL A 273 -6.85 4.79 -3.88
C VAL A 273 -6.67 3.68 -4.90
N VAL A 274 -6.12 4.03 -6.07
CA VAL A 274 -5.80 3.06 -7.11
C VAL A 274 -4.55 2.29 -6.72
N THR A 275 -4.71 1.00 -6.45
CA THR A 275 -3.64 0.03 -6.22
C THR A 275 -3.99 -1.29 -6.88
N GLN A 276 -3.04 -2.21 -6.97
CA GLN A 276 -3.35 -3.57 -7.45
C GLN A 276 -4.37 -4.26 -6.53
N ALA A 277 -4.27 -4.04 -5.22
CA ALA A 277 -5.18 -4.64 -4.24
C ALA A 277 -6.61 -4.09 -4.38
N SER A 278 -6.80 -2.77 -4.45
CA SER A 278 -8.12 -2.16 -4.57
C SER A 278 -8.81 -2.52 -5.90
N SER A 279 -8.04 -2.64 -6.98
CA SER A 279 -8.56 -2.99 -8.30
C SER A 279 -9.10 -4.42 -8.39
N ALA A 280 -8.72 -5.28 -7.45
CA ALA A 280 -9.23 -6.66 -7.36
C ALA A 280 -10.61 -6.77 -6.69
N ILE A 281 -11.07 -5.73 -6.00
CA ILE A 281 -12.35 -5.72 -5.28
C ILE A 281 -13.47 -5.26 -6.23
N PRO A 282 -14.53 -6.04 -6.48
CA PRO A 282 -15.45 -5.85 -7.58
C PRO A 282 -16.04 -4.46 -7.77
N VAL A 283 -16.44 -3.81 -6.69
CA VAL A 283 -17.11 -2.49 -6.77
C VAL A 283 -16.15 -1.30 -6.65
N MET A 284 -14.91 -1.54 -6.21
CA MET A 284 -13.97 -0.47 -5.91
C MET A 284 -13.56 0.38 -7.12
N PRO A 285 -13.35 -0.17 -8.33
CA PRO A 285 -13.04 0.67 -9.48
C PRO A 285 -14.10 1.74 -9.77
N LEU A 286 -15.38 1.38 -9.66
CA LEU A 286 -16.48 2.32 -9.86
C LEU A 286 -16.56 3.34 -8.71
N TYR A 287 -16.49 2.86 -7.46
CA TYR A 287 -16.51 3.74 -6.28
C TYR A 287 -15.37 4.75 -6.31
N ILE A 288 -14.14 4.29 -6.57
CA ILE A 288 -12.96 5.14 -6.65
C ILE A 288 -13.15 6.22 -7.74
N ALA A 289 -13.64 5.85 -8.92
CA ALA A 289 -13.85 6.79 -10.01
C ALA A 289 -14.86 7.90 -9.64
N MET A 290 -15.91 7.59 -8.87
CA MET A 290 -16.87 8.58 -8.39
C MET A 290 -16.26 9.48 -7.30
N VAL A 291 -15.62 8.90 -6.30
CA VAL A 291 -14.97 9.64 -5.21
C VAL A 291 -13.91 10.59 -5.76
N PHE A 292 -13.06 10.12 -6.68
CA PHE A 292 -11.99 10.92 -7.24
C PHE A 292 -12.48 12.15 -7.98
N LYS A 293 -13.53 12.00 -8.79
CA LYS A 293 -14.13 13.15 -9.49
C LYS A 293 -14.52 14.25 -8.51
N ARG A 294 -15.28 13.88 -7.48
CA ARG A 294 -15.74 14.86 -6.50
C ARG A 294 -14.61 15.45 -5.68
N MET A 295 -13.65 14.62 -5.25
CA MET A 295 -12.47 15.09 -4.50
C MET A 295 -11.55 16.01 -5.33
N ARG A 296 -11.42 15.76 -6.65
CA ARG A 296 -10.68 16.66 -7.55
C ARG A 296 -11.38 18.00 -7.74
N GLU A 297 -12.71 17.99 -7.91
CA GLU A 297 -13.52 19.22 -7.98
C GLU A 297 -13.36 20.08 -6.72
N GLU A 298 -13.23 19.45 -5.55
CA GLU A 298 -13.00 20.13 -4.26
C GLU A 298 -11.52 20.45 -3.97
N GLY A 299 -10.59 20.01 -4.82
CA GLY A 299 -9.14 20.23 -4.63
C GLY A 299 -8.53 19.45 -3.47
N ILE A 300 -9.14 18.33 -3.07
CA ILE A 300 -8.70 17.47 -1.94
C ILE A 300 -8.38 16.04 -2.38
N HIS A 301 -8.17 15.81 -3.66
CA HIS A 301 -7.78 14.50 -4.15
C HIS A 301 -6.38 14.12 -3.65
N GLU A 302 -6.23 12.87 -3.20
CA GLU A 302 -4.98 12.30 -2.74
C GLU A 302 -4.79 10.90 -3.33
N GLY A 303 -3.60 10.61 -3.85
CA GLY A 303 -3.11 9.26 -4.14
C GLY A 303 -2.30 8.68 -2.97
N CYS A 304 -1.56 7.60 -3.23
CA CYS A 304 -0.75 6.96 -2.18
C CYS A 304 0.29 7.90 -1.57
N MET A 305 0.97 8.69 -2.41
CA MET A 305 2.07 9.53 -1.94
C MET A 305 1.57 10.67 -1.06
N GLU A 306 0.50 11.34 -1.48
CA GLU A 306 -0.13 12.44 -0.75
C GLU A 306 -0.65 11.97 0.61
N GLN A 307 -1.36 10.84 0.64
CA GLN A 307 -1.86 10.23 1.87
C GLN A 307 -0.74 9.92 2.87
N ILE A 308 0.34 9.30 2.40
CA ILE A 308 1.45 8.92 3.26
C ILE A 308 2.24 10.14 3.71
N PHE A 309 2.49 11.12 2.84
CA PHE A 309 3.16 12.34 3.25
C PHE A 309 2.36 13.08 4.34
N ARG A 310 1.04 13.18 4.17
CA ARG A 310 0.13 13.76 5.17
C ARG A 310 0.14 12.97 6.49
N MET A 311 0.16 11.63 6.42
CA MET A 311 0.28 10.79 7.60
C MET A 311 1.57 11.06 8.37
N PHE A 312 2.70 11.09 7.68
CA PHE A 312 3.99 11.33 8.32
C PHE A 312 4.08 12.73 8.92
N SER A 313 3.73 13.77 8.14
CA SER A 313 3.93 15.16 8.53
C SER A 313 2.88 15.71 9.49
N GLN A 314 1.61 15.25 9.41
CA GLN A 314 0.50 15.83 10.16
C GLN A 314 -0.09 14.91 11.23
N ARG A 315 0.26 13.60 11.23
CA ARG A 315 -0.24 12.65 12.23
C ARG A 315 0.87 12.08 13.10
N LEU A 316 1.92 11.50 12.50
CA LEU A 316 2.97 10.78 13.24
C LEU A 316 4.10 11.68 13.74
N TYR A 317 4.53 12.66 12.94
CA TYR A 317 5.71 13.50 13.18
C TYR A 317 5.35 14.98 13.02
N LYS A 318 4.45 15.44 13.87
CA LYS A 318 3.96 16.82 13.84
C LYS A 318 5.06 17.80 14.22
N GLU A 319 5.05 18.99 13.62
CA GLU A 319 6.06 20.02 13.82
C GLU A 319 6.18 20.45 15.29
N ASP A 320 5.05 20.53 15.99
CA ASP A 320 4.99 20.90 17.42
C ASP A 320 5.40 19.77 18.37
N GLY A 321 5.72 18.57 17.84
CA GLY A 321 6.09 17.39 18.62
C GLY A 321 4.95 16.80 19.45
N SER A 322 3.71 17.23 19.26
CA SER A 322 2.56 16.70 19.97
C SER A 322 2.27 15.23 19.56
N ALA A 323 1.59 14.52 20.45
CA ALA A 323 1.18 13.15 20.17
C ALA A 323 0.26 13.06 18.95
N ALA A 324 0.27 11.89 18.30
CA ALA A 324 -0.63 11.61 17.19
C ALA A 324 -2.10 11.72 17.63
N GLU A 325 -2.93 12.34 16.79
CA GLU A 325 -4.37 12.34 16.98
C GLU A 325 -4.94 11.01 16.48
N VAL A 326 -5.64 10.31 17.35
CA VAL A 326 -6.19 8.98 17.08
C VAL A 326 -7.69 8.95 17.41
N ASP A 327 -8.41 8.02 16.80
CA ASP A 327 -9.80 7.75 17.15
C ASP A 327 -9.89 6.89 18.44
N GLU A 328 -11.10 6.56 18.83
CA GLU A 328 -11.41 5.78 20.05
C GLU A 328 -10.80 4.38 20.07
N LYS A 329 -10.37 3.85 18.90
CA LYS A 329 -9.67 2.57 18.75
C LYS A 329 -8.16 2.74 18.51
N ASN A 330 -7.61 3.92 18.84
CA ASN A 330 -6.19 4.25 18.64
C ASN A 330 -5.73 4.18 17.17
N ARG A 331 -6.61 4.47 16.21
CA ARG A 331 -6.29 4.49 14.79
C ARG A 331 -6.02 5.90 14.30
N LEU A 332 -5.03 6.05 13.43
CA LEU A 332 -4.81 7.27 12.67
C LEU A 332 -5.83 7.36 11.53
N ARG A 333 -6.57 8.47 11.45
CA ARG A 333 -7.62 8.64 10.43
C ARG A 333 -7.11 9.58 9.33
N LEU A 334 -6.88 9.01 8.13
CA LEU A 334 -6.47 9.70 6.91
C LEU A 334 -7.57 9.62 5.84
N ASP A 335 -8.65 8.93 6.13
CA ASP A 335 -9.85 8.81 5.34
C ASP A 335 -10.86 9.96 5.57
N ASP A 336 -10.49 10.92 6.42
CA ASP A 336 -11.31 12.05 6.84
C ASP A 336 -11.84 12.89 5.65
N TRP A 337 -11.06 13.06 4.59
CA TRP A 337 -11.48 13.80 3.40
C TRP A 337 -12.41 12.98 2.49
N GLU A 338 -12.17 11.66 2.34
CA GLU A 338 -13.09 10.77 1.64
C GLU A 338 -14.45 10.70 2.35
N LEU A 339 -14.45 10.68 3.68
CA LEU A 339 -15.65 10.55 4.51
C LEU A 339 -16.43 11.86 4.71
N ARG A 340 -16.03 12.97 4.09
CA ARG A 340 -16.81 14.19 4.10
C ARG A 340 -18.23 13.92 3.56
N GLU A 341 -19.23 14.42 4.24
CA GLU A 341 -20.64 14.16 3.89
C GLU A 341 -20.98 14.59 2.47
N ASP A 342 -20.46 15.73 2.00
CA ASP A 342 -20.68 16.21 0.64
C ASP A 342 -20.06 15.28 -0.43
N ILE A 343 -18.94 14.60 -0.12
CA ILE A 343 -18.32 13.60 -0.97
C ILE A 343 -19.19 12.33 -1.01
N GLN A 344 -19.61 11.86 0.16
CA GLN A 344 -20.37 10.60 0.27
C GLN A 344 -21.80 10.77 -0.26
N GLU A 345 -22.46 11.89 -0.01
CA GLU A 345 -23.78 12.20 -0.59
C GLU A 345 -23.72 12.22 -2.12
N HIS A 346 -22.66 12.81 -2.70
CA HIS A 346 -22.44 12.77 -4.14
C HIS A 346 -22.39 11.32 -4.65
N CYS A 347 -21.60 10.47 -4.02
CA CYS A 347 -21.45 9.07 -4.42
C CYS A 347 -22.74 8.27 -4.26
N ARG A 348 -23.47 8.43 -3.15
CA ARG A 348 -24.79 7.79 -2.93
C ARG A 348 -25.82 8.17 -4.01
N ASN A 349 -25.84 9.43 -4.37
CA ASN A 349 -26.79 9.93 -5.36
C ASN A 349 -26.40 9.51 -6.78
N LEU A 350 -25.11 9.45 -7.07
CA LEU A 350 -24.61 9.14 -8.42
C LEU A 350 -24.63 7.63 -8.72
N TRP A 351 -24.30 6.78 -7.74
CA TRP A 351 -24.15 5.33 -7.94
C TRP A 351 -25.30 4.67 -8.71
N PRO A 352 -26.60 4.87 -8.34
CA PRO A 352 -27.72 4.25 -9.03
C PRO A 352 -28.00 4.81 -10.44
N GLN A 353 -27.34 5.91 -10.82
CA GLN A 353 -27.54 6.59 -12.11
C GLN A 353 -26.47 6.22 -13.14
N ILE A 354 -25.40 5.52 -12.73
CA ILE A 354 -24.29 5.19 -13.63
C ILE A 354 -24.69 4.08 -14.59
N THR A 355 -24.50 4.37 -15.87
CA THR A 355 -24.67 3.44 -17.00
C THR A 355 -23.38 3.38 -17.80
N THR A 356 -23.28 2.44 -18.73
CA THR A 356 -22.13 2.33 -19.64
C THR A 356 -21.93 3.61 -20.45
N GLU A 357 -23.04 4.25 -20.87
CA GLU A 357 -23.01 5.46 -21.73
C GLU A 357 -22.50 6.69 -20.99
N ASN A 358 -22.84 6.84 -19.71
CA ASN A 358 -22.48 8.04 -18.93
C ASN A 358 -21.28 7.85 -18.00
N LEU A 359 -20.71 6.63 -17.89
CA LEU A 359 -19.61 6.30 -16.99
C LEU A 359 -18.44 7.30 -17.09
N LYS A 360 -17.97 7.57 -18.30
CA LYS A 360 -16.80 8.44 -18.56
C LYS A 360 -17.11 9.94 -18.39
N GLU A 361 -18.37 10.33 -18.46
CA GLU A 361 -18.79 11.72 -18.28
C GLU A 361 -19.01 12.06 -16.81
N LEU A 362 -19.69 11.16 -16.09
CA LEU A 362 -20.10 11.41 -14.71
C LEU A 362 -19.08 10.99 -13.65
N THR A 363 -18.03 10.29 -14.04
CA THR A 363 -16.97 9.83 -13.12
C THR A 363 -15.57 10.10 -13.67
N ASP A 364 -14.54 9.97 -12.84
CA ASP A 364 -13.13 10.00 -13.25
C ASP A 364 -12.63 8.61 -13.67
N TYR A 365 -13.46 7.87 -14.42
CA TYR A 365 -13.08 6.51 -14.83
C TYR A 365 -11.90 6.47 -15.82
N VAL A 366 -11.76 7.48 -16.65
CA VAL A 366 -10.62 7.60 -17.58
C VAL A 366 -9.34 7.77 -16.77
N GLU A 367 -9.32 8.70 -15.83
CA GLU A 367 -8.21 8.98 -14.93
C GLU A 367 -7.90 7.78 -14.04
N TYR A 368 -8.92 7.06 -13.55
CA TYR A 368 -8.74 5.80 -12.83
C TYR A 368 -7.91 4.79 -13.66
N LYS A 369 -8.22 4.64 -14.94
CA LYS A 369 -7.48 3.74 -15.83
C LYS A 369 -6.05 4.22 -16.09
N GLU A 370 -5.83 5.51 -16.19
CA GLU A 370 -4.49 6.09 -16.33
C GLU A 370 -3.68 5.86 -15.06
N GLU A 371 -4.23 6.11 -13.88
CA GLU A 371 -3.58 5.82 -12.61
C GLU A 371 -3.28 4.32 -12.45
N PHE A 372 -4.20 3.45 -12.87
CA PHE A 372 -3.98 2.01 -12.87
C PHE A 372 -2.79 1.61 -13.77
N LEU A 373 -2.66 2.20 -14.95
CA LEU A 373 -1.54 1.94 -15.86
C LEU A 373 -0.21 2.47 -15.30
N LYS A 374 -0.23 3.60 -14.60
CA LYS A 374 0.98 4.15 -13.93
C LYS A 374 1.56 3.21 -12.88
N LEU A 375 0.74 2.36 -12.24
CA LEU A 375 1.25 1.31 -11.32
C LEU A 375 2.25 0.37 -11.99
N PHE A 376 2.15 0.21 -13.30
CA PHE A 376 3.02 -0.67 -14.11
C PHE A 376 4.00 0.11 -14.99
N GLY A 377 4.14 1.41 -14.75
CA GLY A 377 5.05 2.30 -15.47
C GLY A 377 4.56 2.71 -16.86
N PHE A 378 3.25 2.70 -17.12
CA PHE A 378 2.69 3.19 -18.37
C PHE A 378 1.93 4.50 -18.17
N GLY A 379 1.89 5.36 -19.22
CA GLY A 379 1.18 6.64 -19.16
C GLY A 379 1.90 7.72 -18.32
N VAL A 380 3.17 7.54 -18.00
CA VAL A 380 3.97 8.54 -17.29
C VAL A 380 4.50 9.56 -18.28
N GLU A 381 4.39 10.83 -17.97
CA GLU A 381 4.81 11.92 -18.83
C GLU A 381 6.33 11.87 -19.12
N GLY A 382 6.73 12.24 -20.34
CA GLY A 382 8.12 12.29 -20.74
C GLY A 382 8.76 10.94 -21.08
N VAL A 383 8.02 9.82 -20.99
CA VAL A 383 8.51 8.48 -21.32
C VAL A 383 8.17 8.12 -22.78
N ASP A 384 9.20 7.76 -23.56
CA ASP A 384 9.01 7.23 -24.92
C ASP A 384 8.71 5.73 -24.86
N TYR A 385 7.45 5.37 -25.06
CA TYR A 385 6.98 3.98 -25.04
C TYR A 385 7.19 3.23 -26.37
N ASP A 386 7.74 3.88 -27.39
CA ASP A 386 8.14 3.26 -28.65
C ASP A 386 9.65 2.98 -28.71
N ALA A 387 10.39 3.45 -27.71
CA ALA A 387 11.80 3.17 -27.58
C ALA A 387 12.09 1.70 -27.27
N ASP A 388 13.24 1.23 -27.71
CA ASP A 388 13.79 -0.08 -27.32
C ASP A 388 14.42 0.03 -25.93
N VAL A 389 13.91 -0.74 -24.99
CA VAL A 389 14.39 -0.75 -23.60
C VAL A 389 14.87 -2.13 -23.18
N ASN A 390 15.92 -2.18 -22.34
CA ASN A 390 16.36 -3.41 -21.70
C ASN A 390 15.58 -3.64 -20.41
N PRO A 391 14.78 -4.71 -20.28
CA PRO A 391 14.06 -5.01 -19.06
C PRO A 391 14.92 -5.66 -17.97
N ALA A 392 16.14 -6.09 -18.26
CA ALA A 392 17.08 -6.61 -17.27
C ALA A 392 17.74 -5.43 -16.52
N VAL A 393 17.07 -4.95 -15.47
CA VAL A 393 17.58 -3.92 -14.57
C VAL A 393 18.20 -4.60 -13.37
N GLU A 394 19.44 -4.25 -13.06
CA GLU A 394 20.16 -4.76 -11.88
C GLU A 394 20.31 -3.65 -10.84
N PHE A 395 20.21 -3.99 -9.57
CA PHE A 395 20.55 -3.12 -8.45
C PHE A 395 21.00 -3.97 -7.25
N ASP A 396 21.58 -3.32 -6.24
CA ASP A 396 22.06 -3.99 -5.03
C ASP A 396 20.89 -4.41 -4.13
N VAL A 397 20.46 -5.65 -4.26
CA VAL A 397 19.40 -6.27 -3.48
C VAL A 397 19.84 -7.65 -3.01
N ALA A 398 19.62 -7.94 -1.73
CA ALA A 398 19.90 -9.26 -1.17
C ALA A 398 18.66 -10.15 -1.33
N ASP A 399 18.82 -11.32 -1.90
CA ASP A 399 17.79 -12.35 -1.97
C ASP A 399 17.68 -13.12 -0.63
N ILE A 400 16.43 -13.44 -0.25
CA ILE A 400 16.09 -14.22 0.95
C ILE A 400 15.82 -15.66 0.58
#